data_c41d4d2678127dc95044cf810e9edffa
#
_entry.id   c41d4d2678127dc95044cf810e9edffa
#
_cell.length_a   1.000
_cell.length_b   1.000
_cell.length_c   1.000
_cell.angle_alpha   90.00
_cell.angle_beta   90.00
_cell.angle_gamma   90.00
#
_symmetry.space_group_name_H-M   'P 1'
#
loop_
_entity.id
_entity.type
_entity.pdbx_description
1 polymer ?
#
loop_
_entity_poly.entity_id
_entity_poly.type
_entity_poly.pdbx_seq_one_letter_code
_entity_poly.pdbx_strand_id
1 'polypeptide(L)'
;MSEHSIYKDIAERTGGDIYIGVVGPVRTGKSTFIKRFMEALVLPNIAEGYSRERARDEMPQSAAGKTVMTTEPKFIPDEAVQISIDGCSNLKVKMVDCVGYIVPEALGTIEDGHPRMVRTPWRDEPMPFVEAAEMGTHKVISEHSTIGMLITTDGTIGDISRPSYVEAEERIVNELKELGKPFAMILNSAHPESEAAIALAYELEAKYEVPVALVSCIDLDSEDIRHILELVLHEFPVTEIRVCLPEWTTALGAGHKIKDSILSGVRACAGKVHKAGDIKEAFSTLADNEYIKNATIEEIDLGTGKARVEATMNDGLYYNVISELTGFDISGEEALISLLKDLAEMKSRYDKVSEALDEAEANGYGIVMPDVGSLKLADPEIVKQPGGYGVRLRASAQSIHMIRANIETEISPIVGTEQQSEDLVRYMLNEFEEDPQKIWSSNMFGKSLYELMNEGLHSKLEHMPEASRIKLSETLERIINEGSGGLICIIL
;
A
#
# COMPACT_ATOMS: atom_id res chain seq x y z
N MET A 1 2.81 -20.28 -11.27
CA MET A 1 3.10 -20.11 -9.84
C MET A 1 4.36 -20.91 -9.58
N SER A 2 5.49 -20.29 -9.24
CA SER A 2 6.68 -21.02 -8.80
C SER A 2 6.29 -21.73 -7.51
N GLU A 3 6.51 -23.04 -7.44
CA GLU A 3 6.38 -23.79 -6.19
C GLU A 3 7.32 -23.12 -5.17
N HIS A 4 6.77 -22.27 -4.32
CA HIS A 4 7.49 -21.67 -3.22
C HIS A 4 7.77 -22.79 -2.23
N SER A 5 9.04 -23.08 -1.98
CA SER A 5 9.39 -24.13 -1.03
C SER A 5 9.16 -23.61 0.38
N ILE A 6 8.22 -24.21 1.10
CA ILE A 6 7.90 -23.92 2.51
C ILE A 6 9.15 -24.00 3.39
N TYR A 7 10.04 -24.93 3.08
CA TYR A 7 11.30 -25.09 3.80
C TYR A 7 12.25 -23.89 3.62
N LYS A 8 12.21 -23.26 2.43
CA LYS A 8 12.97 -22.05 2.17
C LYS A 8 12.41 -20.87 2.97
N ASP A 9 11.09 -20.72 3.00
CA ASP A 9 10.42 -19.65 3.73
C ASP A 9 10.67 -19.75 5.23
N ILE A 10 10.60 -20.96 5.81
CA ILE A 10 10.88 -21.14 7.23
C ILE A 10 12.36 -20.91 7.56
N ALA A 11 13.27 -21.29 6.66
CA ALA A 11 14.71 -21.00 6.81
C ALA A 11 14.96 -19.49 6.83
N GLU A 12 14.30 -18.74 5.96
CA GLU A 12 14.43 -17.28 5.89
C GLU A 12 13.90 -16.60 7.15
N ARG A 13 12.74 -17.06 7.67
CA ARG A 13 12.15 -16.58 8.93
C ARG A 13 13.00 -16.83 10.16
N THR A 14 13.70 -17.95 10.20
CA THR A 14 14.48 -18.37 11.35
C THR A 14 15.98 -18.10 11.20
N GLY A 15 16.41 -17.46 10.11
CA GLY A 15 17.82 -17.24 9.81
C GLY A 15 18.59 -18.52 9.50
N GLY A 16 17.91 -19.57 9.07
CA GLY A 16 18.46 -20.89 8.76
C GLY A 16 18.53 -21.85 9.93
N ASP A 17 18.27 -21.41 11.16
CA ASP A 17 18.29 -22.24 12.37
C ASP A 17 16.88 -22.48 12.88
N ILE A 18 16.33 -23.71 12.65
CA ILE A 18 14.99 -24.11 13.09
C ILE A 18 15.10 -24.90 14.40
N TYR A 19 14.81 -24.25 15.50
CA TYR A 19 14.71 -24.88 16.81
C TYR A 19 13.23 -25.06 17.17
N ILE A 20 12.75 -26.31 17.09
CA ILE A 20 11.36 -26.66 17.30
C ILE A 20 11.15 -27.07 18.76
N GLY A 21 10.48 -26.25 19.54
CA GLY A 21 10.05 -26.58 20.88
C GLY A 21 8.78 -27.44 20.85
N VAL A 22 8.89 -28.73 21.14
CA VAL A 22 7.73 -29.63 21.22
C VAL A 22 7.21 -29.65 22.63
N VAL A 23 6.10 -28.96 22.84
CA VAL A 23 5.48 -28.75 24.16
C VAL A 23 4.07 -29.35 24.20
N GLY A 24 3.52 -29.47 25.39
CA GLY A 24 2.18 -30.04 25.54
C GLY A 24 2.03 -30.79 26.88
N PRO A 25 0.84 -31.14 27.26
CA PRO A 25 0.62 -32.00 28.45
C PRO A 25 1.35 -33.32 28.33
N VAL A 26 1.59 -33.97 29.45
CA VAL A 26 2.21 -35.32 29.47
C VAL A 26 1.35 -36.32 28.71
N ARG A 27 2.00 -37.31 28.05
CA ARG A 27 1.30 -38.41 27.34
C ARG A 27 0.45 -38.01 26.13
N THR A 28 0.68 -36.87 25.55
CA THR A 28 0.00 -36.43 24.31
C THR A 28 0.67 -36.93 23.02
N GLY A 29 1.79 -37.68 23.11
CA GLY A 29 2.49 -38.20 21.93
C GLY A 29 3.69 -37.36 21.48
N LYS A 30 4.19 -36.39 22.28
CA LYS A 30 5.33 -35.55 21.95
C LYS A 30 6.55 -36.28 21.40
N SER A 31 7.05 -37.23 22.15
CA SER A 31 8.23 -38.03 21.74
C SER A 31 7.98 -38.89 20.51
N THR A 32 6.73 -39.33 20.28
CA THR A 32 6.33 -40.02 19.04
C THR A 32 6.35 -39.08 17.85
N PHE A 33 5.81 -37.89 18.02
CA PHE A 33 5.87 -36.82 16.99
C PHE A 33 7.32 -36.47 16.62
N ILE A 34 8.18 -36.22 17.60
CA ILE A 34 9.59 -35.91 17.39
C ILE A 34 10.26 -37.07 16.60
N LYS A 35 10.04 -38.30 17.02
CA LYS A 35 10.60 -39.47 16.35
C LYS A 35 10.18 -39.54 14.89
N ARG A 36 8.90 -39.38 14.60
CA ARG A 36 8.36 -39.43 13.24
C ARG A 36 8.79 -38.27 12.39
N PHE A 37 8.83 -37.07 12.96
CA PHE A 37 9.38 -35.87 12.29
C PHE A 37 10.82 -36.10 11.86
N MET A 38 11.66 -36.61 12.77
CA MET A 38 13.05 -36.93 12.47
C MET A 38 13.17 -38.02 11.39
N GLU A 39 12.37 -39.09 11.47
CA GLU A 39 12.37 -40.21 10.50
C GLU A 39 11.90 -39.79 9.11
N ALA A 40 10.83 -38.99 9.03
CA ALA A 40 10.21 -38.60 7.76
C ALA A 40 10.92 -37.45 7.07
N LEU A 41 11.40 -36.42 7.81
CA LEU A 41 11.95 -35.21 7.25
C LEU A 41 13.46 -35.09 7.46
N VAL A 42 13.98 -35.28 8.67
CA VAL A 42 15.36 -34.90 8.99
C VAL A 42 16.35 -35.96 8.53
N LEU A 43 16.19 -37.20 8.94
CA LEU A 43 17.13 -38.32 8.63
C LEU A 43 17.32 -38.55 7.12
N PRO A 44 16.29 -38.49 6.26
CA PRO A 44 16.45 -38.67 4.81
C PRO A 44 17.29 -37.56 4.17
N ASN A 45 17.26 -36.35 4.75
CA ASN A 45 17.87 -35.15 4.20
C ASN A 45 19.24 -34.79 4.84
N ILE A 46 19.75 -35.59 5.77
CA ILE A 46 21.12 -35.49 6.27
C ILE A 46 22.08 -36.15 5.27
N ALA A 47 23.20 -35.50 4.99
CA ALA A 47 24.28 -36.11 4.21
C ALA A 47 24.69 -37.45 4.85
N GLU A 48 25.01 -38.46 4.04
CA GLU A 48 25.42 -39.80 4.54
C GLU A 48 26.69 -39.68 5.40
N GLY A 49 26.71 -40.44 6.52
CA GLY A 49 27.85 -40.48 7.40
C GLY A 49 27.51 -40.49 8.90
N TYR A 50 28.52 -40.23 9.71
CA TYR A 50 28.47 -40.26 11.18
C TYR A 50 27.34 -39.40 11.78
N SER A 51 27.05 -38.28 11.19
CA SER A 51 25.99 -37.36 11.67
C SER A 51 24.58 -37.99 11.60
N ARG A 52 24.34 -38.82 10.58
CA ARG A 52 23.04 -39.52 10.42
C ARG A 52 22.88 -40.65 11.41
N GLU A 53 23.95 -41.41 11.66
CA GLU A 53 23.95 -42.49 12.67
C GLU A 53 23.76 -41.89 14.06
N ARG A 54 24.48 -40.85 14.41
CA ARG A 54 24.35 -40.13 15.67
C ARG A 54 22.93 -39.61 15.88
N ALA A 55 22.34 -38.90 14.90
CA ALA A 55 20.99 -38.39 14.98
C ALA A 55 19.95 -39.52 15.18
N ARG A 56 20.21 -40.70 14.62
CA ARG A 56 19.35 -41.89 14.84
C ARG A 56 19.44 -42.46 16.27
N ASP A 57 20.65 -42.47 16.85
CA ASP A 57 20.87 -43.01 18.20
C ASP A 57 20.33 -42.06 19.29
N GLU A 58 20.27 -40.78 19.01
CA GLU A 58 19.77 -39.71 19.92
C GLU A 58 18.23 -39.62 19.92
N MET A 59 17.51 -40.36 19.06
CA MET A 59 16.05 -40.30 18.99
C MET A 59 15.37 -40.74 20.30
N PRO A 60 14.22 -40.11 20.64
CA PRO A 60 13.52 -40.44 21.86
C PRO A 60 12.93 -41.86 21.80
N GLN A 61 13.00 -42.57 22.91
CA GLN A 61 12.31 -43.86 23.09
C GLN A 61 10.89 -43.61 23.54
N SER A 62 9.91 -44.05 22.75
CA SER A 62 8.49 -44.01 23.15
C SER A 62 8.22 -45.02 24.25
N ALA A 63 7.85 -44.53 25.44
CA ALA A 63 7.45 -45.41 26.56
C ALA A 63 5.91 -45.52 26.63
N ALA A 64 5.39 -46.72 26.72
CA ALA A 64 3.97 -46.97 26.95
C ALA A 64 3.59 -46.83 28.45
N GLY A 65 2.34 -46.48 28.77
CA GLY A 65 1.78 -46.38 30.12
C GLY A 65 1.67 -44.96 30.70
N LYS A 66 1.15 -44.86 31.94
CA LYS A 66 0.84 -43.57 32.62
C LYS A 66 2.01 -42.94 33.35
N THR A 67 3.13 -43.66 33.56
CA THR A 67 4.26 -43.19 34.39
C THR A 67 5.17 -42.22 33.63
N VAL A 68 5.47 -41.04 34.21
CA VAL A 68 6.41 -40.05 33.65
C VAL A 68 7.78 -40.27 34.29
N MET A 69 8.80 -40.49 33.44
CA MET A 69 10.15 -40.82 33.91
C MET A 69 11.18 -39.71 33.66
N THR A 70 11.00 -38.89 32.66
CA THR A 70 11.97 -37.84 32.23
C THR A 70 11.82 -36.60 33.08
N THR A 71 12.93 -35.95 33.44
CA THR A 71 12.96 -34.78 34.32
C THR A 71 13.51 -33.55 33.63
N GLU A 72 14.23 -33.69 32.51
CA GLU A 72 14.91 -32.61 31.83
C GLU A 72 14.56 -32.55 30.33
N PRO A 73 14.52 -31.36 29.73
CA PRO A 73 14.42 -31.23 28.28
C PRO A 73 15.58 -31.93 27.57
N LYS A 74 15.28 -32.60 26.47
CA LYS A 74 16.29 -33.21 25.61
C LYS A 74 16.35 -32.49 24.27
N PHE A 75 17.55 -32.15 23.86
CA PHE A 75 17.80 -31.68 22.51
C PHE A 75 17.97 -32.89 21.57
N ILE A 76 17.30 -32.88 20.43
CA ILE A 76 17.26 -33.99 19.47
C ILE A 76 17.46 -33.46 18.06
N PRO A 77 18.58 -33.75 17.43
CA PRO A 77 19.80 -34.25 18.05
C PRO A 77 20.48 -33.21 18.97
N ASP A 78 21.44 -33.62 19.80
CA ASP A 78 22.17 -32.74 20.73
C ASP A 78 22.81 -31.54 20.02
N GLU A 79 23.37 -31.75 18.83
CA GLU A 79 23.84 -30.71 17.93
C GLU A 79 22.89 -30.58 16.73
N ALA A 80 22.51 -29.34 16.37
CA ALA A 80 21.66 -29.08 15.23
C ALA A 80 22.27 -29.69 13.95
N VAL A 81 21.48 -30.48 13.24
CA VAL A 81 21.92 -31.12 11.98
C VAL A 81 21.54 -30.27 10.78
N GLN A 82 22.47 -30.16 9.85
CA GLN A 82 22.24 -29.49 8.58
C GLN A 82 21.53 -30.45 7.62
N ILE A 83 20.42 -30.00 7.07
CA ILE A 83 19.67 -30.74 6.07
C ILE A 83 19.54 -29.90 4.78
N SER A 84 19.31 -30.60 3.67
CA SER A 84 19.07 -29.97 2.37
C SER A 84 17.74 -30.49 1.83
N ILE A 85 16.76 -29.58 1.69
CA ILE A 85 15.44 -29.89 1.17
C ILE A 85 15.08 -28.86 0.10
N ASP A 86 14.56 -29.29 -1.04
CA ASP A 86 14.09 -28.44 -2.15
C ASP A 86 15.12 -27.36 -2.58
N GLY A 87 16.41 -27.72 -2.57
CA GLY A 87 17.49 -26.78 -2.95
C GLY A 87 17.89 -25.80 -1.85
N CYS A 88 17.30 -25.87 -0.67
CA CYS A 88 17.69 -25.11 0.51
C CYS A 88 18.80 -25.88 1.25
N SER A 89 20.06 -25.51 1.05
CA SER A 89 21.22 -26.30 1.51
C SER A 89 21.73 -25.98 2.92
N ASN A 90 21.17 -25.01 3.60
CA ASN A 90 21.69 -24.48 4.88
C ASN A 90 20.66 -24.48 6.01
N LEU A 91 19.71 -25.37 5.98
CA LEU A 91 18.70 -25.50 7.02
C LEU A 91 19.26 -26.34 8.18
N LYS A 92 19.36 -25.77 9.36
CA LYS A 92 19.75 -26.50 10.57
C LYS A 92 18.49 -26.79 11.41
N VAL A 93 18.25 -28.04 11.71
CA VAL A 93 17.09 -28.46 12.48
C VAL A 93 17.52 -29.08 13.81
N LYS A 94 16.82 -28.66 14.85
CA LYS A 94 16.97 -29.22 16.20
C LYS A 94 15.59 -29.21 16.86
N MET A 95 15.20 -30.31 17.42
CA MET A 95 13.97 -30.42 18.19
C MET A 95 14.29 -30.46 19.70
N VAL A 96 13.40 -29.92 20.49
CA VAL A 96 13.54 -29.94 21.94
C VAL A 96 12.35 -30.67 22.52
N ASP A 97 12.60 -31.86 23.08
CA ASP A 97 11.59 -32.66 23.80
C ASP A 97 11.54 -32.20 25.26
N CYS A 98 10.36 -31.91 25.77
CA CYS A 98 10.15 -31.53 27.17
C CYS A 98 9.24 -32.55 27.86
N VAL A 99 9.29 -32.58 29.18
CA VAL A 99 8.40 -33.41 29.99
C VAL A 99 6.94 -33.08 29.70
N GLY A 100 6.63 -31.81 29.66
CA GLY A 100 5.29 -31.26 29.54
C GLY A 100 4.61 -31.04 30.87
N TYR A 101 3.50 -30.32 30.82
CA TYR A 101 2.68 -30.05 31.99
C TYR A 101 2.01 -31.30 32.49
N ILE A 102 2.04 -31.51 33.82
CA ILE A 102 1.44 -32.68 34.46
C ILE A 102 -0.08 -32.55 34.50
N VAL A 103 -0.77 -33.61 34.18
CA VAL A 103 -2.24 -33.71 34.24
C VAL A 103 -2.67 -34.56 35.44
N PRO A 104 -3.88 -34.35 35.98
CA PRO A 104 -4.33 -34.99 37.22
C PRO A 104 -4.24 -36.52 37.22
N GLU A 105 -4.48 -37.17 36.09
CA GLU A 105 -4.45 -38.65 35.94
C GLU A 105 -3.04 -39.22 35.68
N ALA A 106 -2.00 -38.37 35.56
CA ALA A 106 -0.64 -38.83 35.32
C ALA A 106 -0.01 -39.47 36.57
N LEU A 107 0.64 -40.60 36.39
CA LEU A 107 1.34 -41.32 37.48
C LEU A 107 2.84 -40.95 37.50
N GLY A 108 3.48 -41.10 38.66
CA GLY A 108 4.92 -40.89 38.86
C GLY A 108 5.27 -39.49 39.42
N THR A 109 4.28 -38.75 39.87
CA THR A 109 4.44 -37.45 40.58
C THR A 109 4.61 -37.64 42.10
N ILE A 110 4.24 -38.81 42.64
CA ILE A 110 4.29 -39.20 44.03
C ILE A 110 5.19 -40.41 44.20
N GLU A 111 6.09 -40.39 45.18
CA GLU A 111 6.96 -41.48 45.55
C GLU A 111 6.84 -41.68 47.08
N ASP A 112 6.56 -42.88 47.54
CA ASP A 112 6.38 -43.19 48.97
C ASP A 112 5.38 -42.30 49.73
N GLY A 113 4.31 -41.86 49.05
CA GLY A 113 3.27 -40.99 49.62
C GLY A 113 3.63 -39.51 49.74
N HIS A 114 4.81 -39.07 49.25
CA HIS A 114 5.27 -37.69 49.21
C HIS A 114 5.48 -37.24 47.72
N PRO A 115 5.45 -35.91 47.48
CA PRO A 115 5.81 -35.39 46.14
C PRO A 115 7.22 -35.88 45.76
N ARG A 116 7.35 -36.45 44.55
CA ARG A 116 8.63 -36.90 44.03
C ARG A 116 9.57 -35.71 43.87
N MET A 117 10.72 -35.75 44.54
CA MET A 117 11.73 -34.70 44.51
C MET A 117 12.79 -35.03 43.44
N VAL A 118 13.15 -34.03 42.63
CA VAL A 118 14.17 -34.18 41.58
C VAL A 118 15.18 -33.03 41.66
N ARG A 119 16.41 -33.31 41.20
CA ARG A 119 17.45 -32.25 40.99
C ARG A 119 17.41 -31.80 39.55
N THR A 120 17.53 -30.54 39.34
CA THR A 120 17.58 -29.91 38.00
C THR A 120 18.82 -29.06 37.86
N PRO A 121 19.32 -28.83 36.65
CA PRO A 121 20.48 -27.95 36.41
C PRO A 121 20.22 -26.46 36.79
N TRP A 122 18.97 -26.11 37.02
CA TRP A 122 18.53 -24.73 37.25
C TRP A 122 18.43 -24.35 38.72
N ARG A 123 18.52 -25.34 39.63
CA ARG A 123 18.41 -25.10 41.08
C ARG A 123 19.31 -26.07 41.84
N ASP A 124 20.05 -25.56 42.82
CA ASP A 124 20.96 -26.38 43.63
C ASP A 124 20.20 -27.31 44.60
N GLU A 125 19.01 -26.89 45.06
CA GLU A 125 18.17 -27.66 45.95
C GLU A 125 17.18 -28.57 45.17
N PRO A 126 16.90 -29.80 45.65
CA PRO A 126 15.86 -30.64 45.08
C PRO A 126 14.51 -29.92 45.12
N MET A 127 13.75 -30.03 44.03
CA MET A 127 12.42 -29.44 43.90
C MET A 127 11.37 -30.50 43.54
N PRO A 128 10.08 -30.25 43.76
CA PRO A 128 9.02 -31.15 43.34
C PRO A 128 9.07 -31.40 41.82
N PHE A 129 8.86 -32.65 41.42
CA PHE A 129 8.89 -33.06 40.00
C PHE A 129 7.93 -32.22 39.13
N VAL A 130 6.74 -31.88 39.65
CA VAL A 130 5.77 -31.04 38.92
C VAL A 130 6.35 -29.69 38.61
N GLU A 131 6.96 -28.99 39.57
CA GLU A 131 7.61 -27.69 39.37
C GLU A 131 8.78 -27.78 38.39
N ALA A 132 9.57 -28.86 38.46
CA ALA A 132 10.68 -29.12 37.54
C ALA A 132 10.19 -29.27 36.09
N ALA A 133 9.11 -30.04 35.90
CA ALA A 133 8.49 -30.24 34.59
C ALA A 133 7.94 -28.95 33.99
N GLU A 134 7.28 -28.11 34.80
CA GLU A 134 6.77 -26.81 34.40
C GLU A 134 7.91 -25.85 34.03
N MET A 135 8.94 -25.74 34.90
CA MET A 135 10.09 -24.90 34.64
C MET A 135 10.85 -25.32 33.38
N GLY A 136 11.03 -26.62 33.19
CA GLY A 136 11.68 -27.16 31.98
C GLY A 136 10.88 -26.84 30.71
N THR A 137 9.56 -27.00 30.76
CA THR A 137 8.68 -26.68 29.64
C THR A 137 8.70 -25.19 29.31
N HIS A 138 8.62 -24.33 30.35
CA HIS A 138 8.72 -22.87 30.18
C HIS A 138 10.06 -22.44 29.54
N LYS A 139 11.18 -23.03 29.97
CA LYS A 139 12.51 -22.76 29.35
C LYS A 139 12.60 -23.19 27.90
N VAL A 140 12.00 -24.32 27.55
CA VAL A 140 11.94 -24.75 26.12
C VAL A 140 11.19 -23.72 25.31
N ILE A 141 10.05 -23.26 25.79
CA ILE A 141 9.24 -22.26 25.10
C ILE A 141 10.00 -20.92 25.00
N SER A 142 10.53 -20.41 26.10
CA SER A 142 11.08 -19.06 26.17
C SER A 142 12.48 -18.93 25.54
N GLU A 143 13.40 -19.87 25.86
CA GLU A 143 14.83 -19.71 25.60
C GLU A 143 15.35 -20.59 24.46
N HIS A 144 14.75 -21.76 24.22
CA HIS A 144 15.35 -22.82 23.40
C HIS A 144 14.64 -23.10 22.08
N SER A 145 13.57 -22.40 21.75
CA SER A 145 12.82 -22.63 20.52
C SER A 145 12.65 -21.34 19.69
N THR A 146 12.72 -21.46 18.38
CA THR A 146 12.34 -20.41 17.43
C THR A 146 10.86 -20.51 17.08
N ILE A 147 10.32 -21.73 17.05
CA ILE A 147 8.90 -22.04 16.78
C ILE A 147 8.40 -23.06 17.80
N GLY A 148 7.11 -23.01 18.10
CA GLY A 148 6.42 -23.94 19.01
C GLY A 148 5.57 -24.95 18.28
N MET A 149 5.58 -26.21 18.77
CA MET A 149 4.62 -27.24 18.40
C MET A 149 3.91 -27.71 19.66
N LEU A 150 2.66 -27.26 19.83
CA LEU A 150 1.85 -27.69 20.99
C LEU A 150 1.11 -28.96 20.65
N ILE A 151 1.49 -30.09 21.28
CA ILE A 151 0.84 -31.37 21.05
C ILE A 151 -0.18 -31.68 22.14
N THR A 152 -1.43 -31.84 21.74
CA THR A 152 -2.54 -32.31 22.56
C THR A 152 -3.18 -33.56 21.95
N THR A 153 -4.23 -34.05 22.55
CA THR A 153 -4.92 -35.26 22.08
C THR A 153 -6.43 -35.20 22.34
N ASP A 154 -7.18 -35.96 21.57
CA ASP A 154 -8.61 -36.19 21.76
C ASP A 154 -8.90 -37.28 22.87
N GLY A 155 -7.85 -37.86 23.44
CA GLY A 155 -7.94 -38.92 24.45
C GLY A 155 -7.96 -40.35 23.87
N THR A 156 -7.89 -40.53 22.54
CA THR A 156 -7.93 -41.84 21.90
C THR A 156 -6.61 -42.62 21.90
N ILE A 157 -5.49 -41.91 22.14
CA ILE A 157 -4.14 -42.46 22.03
C ILE A 157 -3.60 -43.10 23.34
N GLY A 158 -4.30 -42.94 24.44
CA GLY A 158 -3.85 -43.40 25.76
C GLY A 158 -5.00 -43.61 26.74
N ASP A 159 -4.64 -43.83 28.01
CA ASP A 159 -5.61 -44.12 29.09
C ASP A 159 -6.09 -42.88 29.85
N ILE A 160 -5.65 -41.68 29.46
CA ILE A 160 -6.02 -40.42 30.11
C ILE A 160 -7.14 -39.77 29.32
N SER A 161 -8.20 -39.35 30.00
CA SER A 161 -9.38 -38.77 29.36
C SER A 161 -9.14 -37.35 28.81
N ARG A 162 -9.83 -36.98 27.72
CA ARG A 162 -9.70 -35.62 27.11
C ARG A 162 -9.88 -34.47 28.10
N PRO A 163 -10.87 -34.46 29.04
CA PRO A 163 -11.05 -33.38 29.99
C PRO A 163 -9.82 -33.09 30.87
N SER A 164 -9.01 -34.10 31.15
CA SER A 164 -7.82 -33.96 32.01
C SER A 164 -6.69 -33.16 31.38
N TYR A 165 -6.73 -32.97 30.07
CA TYR A 165 -5.73 -32.21 29.31
C TYR A 165 -6.02 -30.71 29.22
N VAL A 166 -7.29 -30.29 29.38
CA VAL A 166 -7.77 -28.94 29.03
C VAL A 166 -7.02 -27.85 29.82
N GLU A 167 -6.88 -28.00 31.13
CA GLU A 167 -6.24 -27.01 31.99
C GLU A 167 -4.75 -26.79 31.62
N ALA A 168 -4.02 -27.90 31.43
CA ALA A 168 -2.61 -27.82 31.03
C ALA A 168 -2.43 -27.25 29.62
N GLU A 169 -3.34 -27.57 28.69
CA GLU A 169 -3.37 -27.07 27.34
C GLU A 169 -3.60 -25.55 27.30
N GLU A 170 -4.61 -25.04 28.02
CA GLU A 170 -4.89 -23.61 28.14
C GLU A 170 -3.69 -22.83 28.67
N ARG A 171 -3.02 -23.36 29.68
CA ARG A 171 -1.85 -22.74 30.27
C ARG A 171 -0.71 -22.60 29.26
N ILE A 172 -0.42 -23.64 28.50
CA ILE A 172 0.64 -23.62 27.47
C ILE A 172 0.31 -22.62 26.36
N VAL A 173 -0.95 -22.62 25.89
CA VAL A 173 -1.39 -21.66 24.84
C VAL A 173 -1.19 -20.23 25.30
N ASN A 174 -1.57 -19.91 26.54
CA ASN A 174 -1.40 -18.57 27.09
C ASN A 174 0.08 -18.18 27.19
N GLU A 175 0.95 -19.08 27.67
CA GLU A 175 2.39 -18.84 27.74
C GLU A 175 3.02 -18.59 26.35
N LEU A 176 2.64 -19.38 25.33
CA LEU A 176 3.13 -19.19 23.96
C LEU A 176 2.66 -17.85 23.36
N LYS A 177 1.40 -17.48 23.61
CA LYS A 177 0.84 -16.20 23.18
C LYS A 177 1.50 -15.00 23.86
N GLU A 178 1.71 -15.07 25.17
CA GLU A 178 2.40 -14.01 25.95
C GLU A 178 3.83 -13.77 25.48
N LEU A 179 4.53 -14.81 25.06
CA LEU A 179 5.88 -14.74 24.52
C LEU A 179 5.93 -14.28 23.05
N GLY A 180 4.76 -14.22 22.37
CA GLY A 180 4.67 -13.82 20.97
C GLY A 180 5.39 -14.78 20.01
N LYS A 181 5.56 -16.05 20.39
CA LYS A 181 6.23 -17.04 19.54
C LYS A 181 5.24 -17.66 18.54
N PRO A 182 5.63 -17.79 17.27
CA PRO A 182 4.81 -18.50 16.29
C PRO A 182 4.70 -19.97 16.66
N PHE A 183 3.48 -20.50 16.71
CA PHE A 183 3.23 -21.90 17.03
C PHE A 183 1.98 -22.43 16.35
N ALA A 184 1.92 -23.75 16.17
CA ALA A 184 0.73 -24.46 15.76
C ALA A 184 0.37 -25.51 16.82
N MET A 185 -0.92 -25.82 16.94
CA MET A 185 -1.42 -26.90 17.76
C MET A 185 -1.55 -28.16 16.92
N ILE A 186 -1.12 -29.29 17.48
CA ILE A 186 -1.21 -30.60 16.86
C ILE A 186 -2.17 -31.45 17.73
N LEU A 187 -3.33 -31.73 17.16
CA LEU A 187 -4.30 -32.64 17.78
C LEU A 187 -3.98 -34.09 17.35
N ASN A 188 -3.37 -34.83 18.25
CA ASN A 188 -3.00 -36.21 18.01
C ASN A 188 -4.18 -37.16 18.31
N SER A 189 -4.68 -37.82 17.31
CA SER A 189 -5.79 -38.77 17.37
C SER A 189 -5.39 -40.12 16.80
N ALA A 190 -5.92 -41.22 17.37
CA ALA A 190 -5.83 -42.54 16.76
C ALA A 190 -6.73 -42.67 15.51
N HIS A 191 -7.73 -41.79 15.38
CA HIS A 191 -8.72 -41.79 14.30
C HIS A 191 -8.95 -40.34 13.78
N PRO A 192 -7.96 -39.72 13.09
CA PRO A 192 -8.06 -38.33 12.66
C PRO A 192 -9.20 -38.09 11.65
N GLU A 193 -9.67 -39.11 10.96
CA GLU A 193 -10.78 -39.04 10.01
C GLU A 193 -12.16 -39.03 10.68
N SER A 194 -12.25 -39.25 12.01
CA SER A 194 -13.51 -39.29 12.72
C SER A 194 -14.18 -37.93 12.82
N GLU A 195 -15.51 -37.87 12.66
CA GLU A 195 -16.27 -36.63 12.82
C GLU A 195 -16.04 -35.96 14.18
N ALA A 196 -15.85 -36.74 15.23
CA ALA A 196 -15.59 -36.23 16.58
C ALA A 196 -14.21 -35.54 16.67
N ALA A 197 -13.16 -36.13 16.08
CA ALA A 197 -11.83 -35.54 16.07
C ALA A 197 -11.80 -34.22 15.21
N ILE A 198 -12.49 -34.27 14.07
CA ILE A 198 -12.61 -33.06 13.18
C ILE A 198 -13.37 -31.93 13.91
N ALA A 199 -14.52 -32.27 14.56
CA ALA A 199 -15.27 -31.27 15.32
C ALA A 199 -14.46 -30.69 16.47
N LEU A 200 -13.67 -31.50 17.19
CA LEU A 200 -12.79 -31.03 18.25
C LEU A 200 -11.67 -30.14 17.71
N ALA A 201 -11.10 -30.46 16.55
CA ALA A 201 -10.08 -29.63 15.94
C ALA A 201 -10.62 -28.20 15.66
N TYR A 202 -11.80 -28.09 15.05
CA TYR A 202 -12.45 -26.79 14.82
C TYR A 202 -12.82 -26.07 16.13
N GLU A 203 -13.26 -26.79 17.16
CA GLU A 203 -13.54 -26.19 18.47
C GLU A 203 -12.28 -25.60 19.10
N LEU A 204 -11.16 -26.30 19.02
CA LEU A 204 -9.87 -25.84 19.55
C LEU A 204 -9.34 -24.64 18.76
N GLU A 205 -9.47 -24.66 17.44
CA GLU A 205 -9.08 -23.57 16.57
C GLU A 205 -9.87 -22.31 16.88
N ALA A 206 -11.20 -22.43 17.00
CA ALA A 206 -12.07 -21.31 17.37
C ALA A 206 -11.82 -20.79 18.81
N LYS A 207 -11.54 -21.70 19.76
CA LYS A 207 -11.31 -21.35 21.17
C LYS A 207 -9.99 -20.63 21.38
N TYR A 208 -8.93 -21.12 20.75
CA TYR A 208 -7.58 -20.62 20.97
C TYR A 208 -7.08 -19.66 19.89
N GLU A 209 -7.81 -19.49 18.77
CA GLU A 209 -7.43 -18.63 17.64
C GLU A 209 -6.01 -18.93 17.11
N VAL A 210 -5.67 -20.23 17.10
CA VAL A 210 -4.41 -20.78 16.58
C VAL A 210 -4.70 -21.93 15.63
N PRO A 211 -3.88 -22.13 14.58
CA PRO A 211 -4.11 -23.24 13.65
C PRO A 211 -3.94 -24.58 14.33
N VAL A 212 -4.82 -25.52 14.00
CA VAL A 212 -4.84 -26.87 14.54
C VAL A 212 -4.63 -27.89 13.44
N ALA A 213 -3.52 -28.63 13.49
CA ALA A 213 -3.28 -29.78 12.63
C ALA A 213 -3.82 -31.04 13.29
N LEU A 214 -4.81 -31.72 12.69
CA LEU A 214 -5.34 -32.98 13.15
C LEU A 214 -4.59 -34.13 12.44
N VAL A 215 -3.81 -34.90 13.20
CA VAL A 215 -2.96 -35.96 12.66
C VAL A 215 -2.88 -37.18 13.57
N SER A 216 -2.45 -38.33 13.03
CA SER A 216 -1.95 -39.47 13.81
C SER A 216 -0.43 -39.36 13.91
N CYS A 217 0.10 -39.05 15.11
CA CYS A 217 1.54 -38.95 15.27
C CYS A 217 2.27 -40.31 15.02
N ILE A 218 1.58 -41.43 15.00
CA ILE A 218 2.17 -42.71 14.67
C ILE A 218 2.36 -42.89 13.17
N ASP A 219 1.44 -42.36 12.37
CA ASP A 219 1.42 -42.48 10.92
C ASP A 219 1.90 -41.25 10.19
N LEU A 220 2.42 -40.26 10.93
CA LEU A 220 2.89 -38.98 10.43
C LEU A 220 3.89 -39.11 9.27
N ASP A 221 3.59 -38.49 8.15
CA ASP A 221 4.41 -38.51 6.94
C ASP A 221 5.02 -37.13 6.61
N SER A 222 5.72 -37.04 5.47
CA SER A 222 6.37 -35.80 5.05
C SER A 222 5.39 -34.73 4.58
N GLU A 223 4.18 -35.12 4.12
CA GLU A 223 3.15 -34.19 3.68
C GLU A 223 2.45 -33.54 4.87
N ASP A 224 2.15 -34.34 5.90
CA ASP A 224 1.63 -33.85 7.18
C ASP A 224 2.60 -32.84 7.81
N ILE A 225 3.90 -33.17 7.82
CA ILE A 225 4.94 -32.27 8.37
C ILE A 225 5.01 -30.96 7.58
N ARG A 226 4.94 -31.04 6.25
CA ARG A 226 4.92 -29.87 5.38
C ARG A 226 3.73 -28.97 5.70
N HIS A 227 2.55 -29.56 5.84
CA HIS A 227 1.33 -28.84 6.20
C HIS A 227 1.43 -28.18 7.59
N ILE A 228 1.97 -28.89 8.59
CA ILE A 228 2.19 -28.32 9.93
C ILE A 228 3.14 -27.12 9.88
N LEU A 229 4.23 -27.20 9.12
CA LEU A 229 5.17 -26.10 8.96
C LEU A 229 4.55 -24.90 8.24
N GLU A 230 3.69 -25.14 7.26
CA GLU A 230 2.91 -24.11 6.57
C GLU A 230 1.98 -23.35 7.53
N LEU A 231 1.26 -24.11 8.38
CA LEU A 231 0.42 -23.50 9.43
C LEU A 231 1.24 -22.59 10.37
N VAL A 232 2.43 -23.03 10.77
CA VAL A 232 3.32 -22.23 11.61
C VAL A 232 3.80 -20.95 10.88
N LEU A 233 4.08 -21.04 9.57
CA LEU A 233 4.50 -19.86 8.79
C LEU A 233 3.43 -18.78 8.77
N HIS A 234 2.16 -19.15 8.76
CA HIS A 234 1.05 -18.19 8.84
C HIS A 234 0.94 -17.49 10.20
N GLU A 235 1.55 -18.03 11.25
CA GLU A 235 1.61 -17.43 12.59
C GLU A 235 2.76 -16.43 12.76
N PHE A 236 3.70 -16.35 11.82
CA PHE A 236 4.78 -15.36 11.88
C PHE A 236 4.25 -13.93 11.67
N PRO A 237 4.85 -12.94 12.35
CA PRO A 237 4.45 -11.54 12.21
C PRO A 237 4.73 -11.04 10.79
N VAL A 238 3.89 -10.12 10.35
CA VAL A 238 4.07 -9.41 9.08
C VAL A 238 5.08 -8.28 9.27
N THR A 239 6.03 -8.15 8.33
CA THR A 239 7.06 -7.12 8.36
C THR A 239 6.71 -5.90 7.50
N GLU A 240 6.06 -6.13 6.34
CA GLU A 240 5.71 -5.09 5.39
C GLU A 240 4.42 -5.47 4.62
N ILE A 241 3.50 -4.54 4.52
CA ILE A 241 2.33 -4.67 3.63
C ILE A 241 2.40 -3.53 2.62
N ARG A 242 2.51 -3.88 1.34
CA ARG A 242 2.51 -2.93 0.24
C ARG A 242 1.14 -2.91 -0.43
N VAL A 243 0.45 -1.78 -0.31
CA VAL A 243 -0.82 -1.56 -1.00
C VAL A 243 -0.54 -0.79 -2.28
N CYS A 244 -0.82 -1.42 -3.43
CA CYS A 244 -0.67 -0.84 -4.75
C CYS A 244 -1.98 -0.17 -5.16
N LEU A 245 -1.89 1.11 -5.48
CA LEU A 245 -2.99 1.95 -5.98
C LEU A 245 -2.70 2.34 -7.43
N PRO A 246 -3.73 2.65 -8.26
CA PRO A 246 -3.51 3.18 -9.60
C PRO A 246 -2.64 4.44 -9.58
N GLU A 247 -1.73 4.57 -10.54
CA GLU A 247 -0.72 5.65 -10.58
C GLU A 247 -1.32 7.05 -10.51
N TRP A 248 -2.49 7.27 -11.10
CA TRP A 248 -3.16 8.58 -11.10
C TRP A 248 -3.47 9.10 -9.69
N THR A 249 -3.57 8.21 -8.69
CA THR A 249 -3.80 8.61 -7.28
C THR A 249 -2.63 9.41 -6.71
N THR A 250 -1.45 9.32 -7.31
CA THR A 250 -0.27 10.11 -6.92
C THR A 250 -0.42 11.58 -7.27
N ALA A 251 -1.23 11.89 -8.30
CA ALA A 251 -1.53 13.25 -8.72
C ALA A 251 -2.45 14.00 -7.74
N LEU A 252 -3.12 13.26 -6.83
CA LEU A 252 -3.95 13.86 -5.80
C LEU A 252 -3.09 14.58 -4.76
N GLY A 253 -3.39 15.84 -4.49
CA GLY A 253 -2.72 16.63 -3.47
C GLY A 253 -2.86 16.04 -2.05
N ALA A 254 -2.01 16.48 -1.15
CA ALA A 254 -2.15 16.17 0.27
C ALA A 254 -3.46 16.79 0.79
N GLY A 255 -4.24 16.01 1.57
CA GLY A 255 -5.55 16.44 2.06
C GLY A 255 -6.71 16.26 1.09
N HIS A 256 -6.49 15.59 -0.05
CA HIS A 256 -7.58 15.25 -0.95
C HIS A 256 -8.48 14.17 -0.34
N LYS A 257 -9.80 14.38 -0.32
CA LYS A 257 -10.79 13.50 0.34
C LYS A 257 -10.67 12.02 0.00
N ILE A 258 -10.45 11.70 -1.29
CA ILE A 258 -10.27 10.33 -1.78
C ILE A 258 -9.02 9.71 -1.17
N LYS A 259 -7.90 10.42 -1.23
CA LYS A 259 -6.62 9.94 -0.72
C LYS A 259 -6.64 9.71 0.79
N ASP A 260 -7.23 10.63 1.53
CA ASP A 260 -7.36 10.52 2.99
C ASP A 260 -8.28 9.37 3.41
N SER A 261 -9.40 9.16 2.70
CA SER A 261 -10.30 8.03 2.91
C SER A 261 -9.61 6.69 2.67
N ILE A 262 -8.90 6.54 1.54
CA ILE A 262 -8.15 5.31 1.22
C ILE A 262 -7.07 5.04 2.26
N LEU A 263 -6.26 6.05 2.61
CA LEU A 263 -5.20 5.89 3.61
C LEU A 263 -5.76 5.53 5.00
N SER A 264 -6.92 6.07 5.36
CA SER A 264 -7.60 5.72 6.61
C SER A 264 -8.09 4.27 6.59
N GLY A 265 -8.67 3.81 5.47
CA GLY A 265 -9.06 2.42 5.26
C GLY A 265 -7.87 1.46 5.34
N VAL A 266 -6.78 1.77 4.64
CA VAL A 266 -5.54 0.97 4.69
C VAL A 266 -4.98 0.88 6.12
N ARG A 267 -4.95 2.00 6.86
CA ARG A 267 -4.50 2.00 8.26
C ARG A 267 -5.39 1.14 9.16
N ALA A 268 -6.71 1.21 8.96
CA ALA A 268 -7.65 0.39 9.72
C ALA A 268 -7.47 -1.11 9.44
N CYS A 269 -7.25 -1.50 8.18
CA CYS A 269 -6.94 -2.88 7.81
C CYS A 269 -5.59 -3.33 8.39
N ALA A 270 -4.54 -2.52 8.23
CA ALA A 270 -3.21 -2.83 8.74
C ALA A 270 -3.18 -2.97 10.27
N GLY A 271 -4.00 -2.20 10.99
CA GLY A 271 -4.13 -2.31 12.44
C GLY A 271 -4.75 -3.61 12.94
N LYS A 272 -5.40 -4.39 12.07
CA LYS A 272 -5.97 -5.72 12.38
C LYS A 272 -4.99 -6.86 12.09
N VAL A 273 -3.89 -6.59 11.37
CA VAL A 273 -2.93 -7.62 10.96
C VAL A 273 -1.83 -7.73 12.00
N HIS A 274 -1.74 -8.88 12.64
CA HIS A 274 -0.68 -9.25 13.59
C HIS A 274 0.22 -10.34 13.00
N LYS A 275 -0.35 -11.26 12.24
CA LYS A 275 0.32 -12.41 11.64
C LYS A 275 -0.04 -12.54 10.15
N ALA A 276 0.75 -13.31 9.42
CA ALA A 276 0.55 -13.48 7.97
C ALA A 276 -0.83 -14.04 7.62
N GLY A 277 -1.41 -14.89 8.47
CA GLY A 277 -2.75 -15.44 8.31
C GLY A 277 -3.87 -14.41 8.32
N ASP A 278 -3.68 -13.27 9.04
CA ASP A 278 -4.72 -12.25 9.19
C ASP A 278 -4.90 -11.38 7.94
N ILE A 279 -3.91 -11.35 7.04
CA ILE A 279 -3.87 -10.42 5.90
C ILE A 279 -5.13 -10.54 5.04
N LYS A 280 -5.52 -11.77 4.72
CA LYS A 280 -6.65 -12.05 3.81
C LYS A 280 -7.97 -11.51 4.35
N GLU A 281 -8.24 -11.76 5.61
CA GLU A 281 -9.46 -11.30 6.26
C GLU A 281 -9.44 -9.77 6.47
N ALA A 282 -8.36 -9.24 7.01
CA ALA A 282 -8.22 -7.82 7.28
C ALA A 282 -8.38 -6.96 6.01
N PHE A 283 -7.72 -7.33 4.91
CA PHE A 283 -7.77 -6.57 3.66
C PHE A 283 -8.99 -6.84 2.79
N SER A 284 -9.76 -7.91 3.06
CA SER A 284 -11.08 -8.09 2.42
C SER A 284 -12.02 -6.93 2.73
N THR A 285 -11.93 -6.35 3.94
CA THR A 285 -12.75 -5.21 4.36
C THR A 285 -12.33 -3.87 3.72
N LEU A 286 -11.21 -3.81 3.00
CA LEU A 286 -10.78 -2.60 2.29
C LEU A 286 -11.74 -2.26 1.13
N ALA A 287 -12.41 -3.27 0.56
CA ALA A 287 -13.43 -3.10 -0.48
C ALA A 287 -14.72 -2.40 0.04
N ASP A 288 -14.92 -2.28 1.35
CA ASP A 288 -16.03 -1.53 1.94
C ASP A 288 -15.83 0.00 1.81
N ASN A 289 -14.65 0.46 1.40
CA ASN A 289 -14.38 1.87 1.17
C ASN A 289 -15.13 2.37 -0.08
N GLU A 290 -15.78 3.55 0.03
CA GLU A 290 -16.61 4.14 -1.02
C GLU A 290 -15.91 4.37 -2.37
N TYR A 291 -14.56 4.42 -2.39
CA TYR A 291 -13.76 4.67 -3.59
C TYR A 291 -13.12 3.40 -4.17
N ILE A 292 -13.09 2.32 -3.41
CA ILE A 292 -12.42 1.07 -3.78
C ILE A 292 -13.45 0.06 -4.29
N LYS A 293 -13.23 -0.48 -5.48
CA LYS A 293 -14.07 -1.51 -6.09
C LYS A 293 -13.71 -2.90 -5.58
N ASN A 294 -12.41 -3.17 -5.48
CA ASN A 294 -11.88 -4.46 -5.03
C ASN A 294 -10.48 -4.30 -4.46
N ALA A 295 -10.15 -5.17 -3.49
CA ALA A 295 -8.82 -5.32 -2.95
C ALA A 295 -8.42 -6.80 -3.02
N THR A 296 -7.41 -7.11 -3.84
CA THR A 296 -6.91 -8.48 -4.06
C THR A 296 -5.51 -8.62 -3.52
N ILE A 297 -5.26 -9.74 -2.85
CA ILE A 297 -3.91 -10.10 -2.44
C ILE A 297 -3.23 -10.76 -3.64
N GLU A 298 -2.21 -10.10 -4.17
CA GLU A 298 -1.42 -10.65 -5.28
C GLU A 298 -0.44 -11.70 -4.79
N GLU A 299 0.23 -11.44 -3.66
CA GLU A 299 1.31 -12.26 -3.16
C GLU A 299 1.44 -12.11 -1.64
N ILE A 300 1.67 -13.21 -0.95
CA ILE A 300 2.15 -13.24 0.43
C ILE A 300 3.46 -14.04 0.42
N ASP A 301 4.56 -13.35 0.64
CA ASP A 301 5.86 -13.96 0.83
C ASP A 301 6.01 -14.32 2.32
N LEU A 302 5.76 -15.58 2.63
CA LEU A 302 5.82 -16.10 4.00
C LEU A 302 7.24 -16.08 4.55
N GLY A 303 8.27 -16.22 3.72
CA GLY A 303 9.67 -16.20 4.11
C GLY A 303 10.12 -14.82 4.60
N THR A 304 9.84 -13.76 3.86
CA THR A 304 10.22 -12.39 4.25
C THR A 304 9.17 -11.69 5.11
N GLY A 305 7.94 -12.19 5.15
CA GLY A 305 6.81 -11.58 5.84
C GLY A 305 6.25 -10.37 5.14
N LYS A 306 6.38 -10.33 3.83
CA LYS A 306 5.88 -9.23 3.02
C LYS A 306 4.63 -9.64 2.27
N ALA A 307 3.69 -8.73 2.16
CA ALA A 307 2.49 -8.92 1.37
C ALA A 307 2.28 -7.79 0.38
N ARG A 308 1.72 -8.12 -0.77
CA ARG A 308 1.29 -7.19 -1.79
C ARG A 308 -0.22 -7.27 -1.97
N VAL A 309 -0.88 -6.14 -1.78
CA VAL A 309 -2.32 -5.98 -1.98
C VAL A 309 -2.54 -5.00 -3.12
N GLU A 310 -3.27 -5.38 -4.14
CA GLU A 310 -3.69 -4.51 -5.22
C GLU A 310 -5.11 -4.01 -4.96
N ALA A 311 -5.30 -2.69 -4.93
CA ALA A 311 -6.60 -2.07 -4.80
C ALA A 311 -7.02 -1.41 -6.12
N THR A 312 -8.16 -1.84 -6.65
CA THR A 312 -8.79 -1.27 -7.83
C THR A 312 -9.87 -0.27 -7.42
N MET A 313 -9.91 0.87 -8.12
CA MET A 313 -10.87 1.93 -7.85
C MET A 313 -12.20 1.70 -8.56
N ASN A 314 -13.25 2.37 -8.08
CA ASN A 314 -14.56 2.35 -8.72
C ASN A 314 -14.49 2.87 -10.15
N ASP A 315 -15.29 2.28 -11.03
CA ASP A 315 -15.37 2.66 -12.44
C ASP A 315 -15.77 4.13 -12.57
N GLY A 316 -15.09 4.86 -13.43
CA GLY A 316 -15.35 6.28 -13.65
C GLY A 316 -14.73 7.25 -12.63
N LEU A 317 -14.23 6.78 -11.49
CA LEU A 317 -13.64 7.65 -10.47
C LEU A 317 -12.46 8.48 -11.03
N TYR A 318 -11.65 7.90 -11.88
CA TYR A 318 -10.55 8.59 -12.57
C TYR A 318 -11.03 9.82 -13.35
N TYR A 319 -12.10 9.67 -14.12
CA TYR A 319 -12.66 10.77 -14.93
C TYR A 319 -13.30 11.85 -14.07
N ASN A 320 -13.99 11.44 -12.99
CA ASN A 320 -14.56 12.37 -12.02
C ASN A 320 -13.48 13.25 -11.37
N VAL A 321 -12.35 12.64 -11.00
CA VAL A 321 -11.21 13.36 -10.42
C VAL A 321 -10.59 14.33 -11.42
N ILE A 322 -10.39 13.91 -12.67
CA ILE A 322 -9.88 14.82 -13.71
C ILE A 322 -10.85 15.98 -13.92
N SER A 323 -12.16 15.69 -13.97
CA SER A 323 -13.19 16.75 -14.12
C SER A 323 -13.14 17.75 -12.95
N GLU A 324 -13.01 17.24 -11.71
CA GLU A 324 -12.89 18.09 -10.50
C GLU A 324 -11.63 18.98 -10.54
N LEU A 325 -10.50 18.41 -10.96
CA LEU A 325 -9.21 19.13 -10.98
C LEU A 325 -9.09 20.15 -12.13
N THR A 326 -9.74 19.86 -13.25
CA THR A 326 -9.57 20.67 -14.48
C THR A 326 -10.75 21.61 -14.76
N GLY A 327 -11.92 21.32 -14.13
CA GLY A 327 -13.17 22.03 -14.42
C GLY A 327 -13.82 21.64 -15.75
N PHE A 328 -13.28 20.62 -16.47
CA PHE A 328 -13.88 20.11 -17.68
C PHE A 328 -14.83 18.92 -17.36
N ASP A 329 -15.89 18.77 -18.14
CA ASP A 329 -16.80 17.61 -18.02
C ASP A 329 -16.23 16.45 -18.85
N ILE A 330 -15.70 15.43 -18.16
CA ILE A 330 -15.04 14.27 -18.77
C ILE A 330 -15.76 13.00 -18.31
N SER A 331 -16.60 12.45 -19.16
CA SER A 331 -17.44 11.29 -18.84
C SER A 331 -16.79 9.93 -19.13
N GLY A 332 -15.61 9.90 -19.79
CA GLY A 332 -14.93 8.67 -20.15
C GLY A 332 -13.75 8.88 -21.12
N GLU A 333 -13.22 7.78 -21.65
CA GLU A 333 -12.04 7.80 -22.53
C GLU A 333 -12.24 8.63 -23.80
N GLU A 334 -13.41 8.50 -24.44
CA GLU A 334 -13.72 9.23 -25.68
C GLU A 334 -13.75 10.74 -25.44
N ALA A 335 -14.40 11.18 -24.34
CA ALA A 335 -14.48 12.59 -23.97
C ALA A 335 -13.07 13.13 -23.64
N LEU A 336 -12.25 12.36 -22.93
CA LEU A 336 -10.86 12.72 -22.59
C LEU A 336 -10.00 12.89 -23.85
N ILE A 337 -10.07 11.93 -24.79
CA ILE A 337 -9.31 11.98 -26.04
C ILE A 337 -9.73 13.19 -26.88
N SER A 338 -11.04 13.44 -27.00
CA SER A 338 -11.56 14.61 -27.71
C SER A 338 -11.05 15.91 -27.09
N LEU A 339 -11.16 16.06 -25.76
CA LEU A 339 -10.68 17.22 -25.04
C LEU A 339 -9.17 17.44 -25.23
N LEU A 340 -8.37 16.38 -25.12
CA LEU A 340 -6.91 16.48 -25.34
C LEU A 340 -6.55 16.92 -26.75
N LYS A 341 -7.32 16.49 -27.77
CA LYS A 341 -7.13 16.91 -29.15
C LYS A 341 -7.43 18.40 -29.30
N ASP A 342 -8.55 18.86 -28.74
CA ASP A 342 -8.94 20.27 -28.78
C ASP A 342 -7.94 21.16 -28.03
N LEU A 343 -7.50 20.72 -26.84
CA LEU A 343 -6.48 21.41 -26.06
C LEU A 343 -5.13 21.45 -26.78
N ALA A 344 -4.74 20.39 -27.49
CA ALA A 344 -3.50 20.37 -28.27
C ALA A 344 -3.55 21.38 -29.43
N GLU A 345 -4.71 21.50 -30.10
CA GLU A 345 -4.92 22.50 -31.14
C GLU A 345 -4.91 23.92 -30.56
N MET A 346 -5.65 24.15 -29.46
CA MET A 346 -5.65 25.42 -28.76
C MET A 346 -4.25 25.84 -28.31
N LYS A 347 -3.51 24.88 -27.70
CA LYS A 347 -2.12 25.11 -27.27
C LYS A 347 -1.22 25.48 -28.43
N SER A 348 -1.30 24.75 -29.54
CA SER A 348 -0.50 25.07 -30.74
C SER A 348 -0.79 26.45 -31.29
N ARG A 349 -2.03 26.91 -31.19
CA ARG A 349 -2.41 28.30 -31.60
C ARG A 349 -1.94 29.33 -30.58
N TYR A 350 -2.05 29.03 -29.29
CA TYR A 350 -1.62 29.92 -28.21
C TYR A 350 -0.10 30.10 -28.20
N ASP A 351 0.66 28.99 -28.36
CA ASP A 351 2.13 29.03 -28.36
C ASP A 351 2.69 29.99 -29.48
N LYS A 352 1.94 30.20 -30.57
CA LYS A 352 2.31 31.13 -31.64
C LYS A 352 2.16 32.58 -31.24
N VAL A 353 1.29 32.86 -30.29
CA VAL A 353 0.93 34.25 -29.91
C VAL A 353 1.35 34.61 -28.49
N SER A 354 1.72 33.64 -27.66
CA SER A 354 1.99 33.83 -26.23
C SER A 354 3.09 34.88 -25.98
N GLU A 355 4.22 34.77 -26.68
CA GLU A 355 5.35 35.71 -26.54
C GLU A 355 4.93 37.15 -26.89
N ALA A 356 4.21 37.35 -28.01
CA ALA A 356 3.71 38.65 -28.43
C ALA A 356 2.65 39.20 -27.46
N LEU A 357 1.84 38.31 -26.84
CA LEU A 357 0.87 38.70 -25.82
C LEU A 357 1.58 39.19 -24.56
N ASP A 358 2.55 38.44 -24.06
CA ASP A 358 3.36 38.80 -22.89
C ASP A 358 4.11 40.11 -23.11
N GLU A 359 4.67 40.34 -24.32
CA GLU A 359 5.30 41.60 -24.69
C GLU A 359 4.30 42.76 -24.72
N ALA A 360 3.11 42.55 -25.28
CA ALA A 360 2.06 43.56 -25.32
C ALA A 360 1.57 43.93 -23.92
N GLU A 361 1.47 42.97 -23.02
CA GLU A 361 1.11 43.21 -21.62
C GLU A 361 2.21 43.96 -20.86
N ALA A 362 3.46 43.60 -21.04
CA ALA A 362 4.60 44.20 -20.34
C ALA A 362 4.96 45.59 -20.90
N ASN A 363 5.07 45.72 -22.22
CA ASN A 363 5.65 46.87 -22.91
C ASN A 363 4.63 47.70 -23.70
N GLY A 364 3.38 47.21 -23.77
CA GLY A 364 2.32 47.86 -24.55
C GLY A 364 2.29 47.47 -26.04
N TYR A 365 3.23 46.66 -26.52
CA TYR A 365 3.32 46.28 -27.91
C TYR A 365 4.02 44.92 -28.09
N GLY A 366 3.42 44.02 -28.84
CA GLY A 366 3.98 42.67 -29.14
C GLY A 366 3.79 42.32 -30.62
N ILE A 367 4.67 41.48 -31.16
CA ILE A 367 4.67 41.11 -32.57
C ILE A 367 4.68 39.60 -32.69
N VAL A 368 3.68 39.02 -33.35
CA VAL A 368 3.70 37.61 -33.76
C VAL A 368 4.46 37.50 -35.07
N MET A 369 5.63 36.90 -35.03
CA MET A 369 6.45 36.69 -36.20
C MET A 369 5.80 35.71 -37.17
N PRO A 370 5.89 35.97 -38.50
CA PRO A 370 5.33 35.06 -39.49
C PRO A 370 6.10 33.71 -39.53
N ASP A 371 5.39 32.64 -39.64
CA ASP A 371 5.97 31.31 -39.87
C ASP A 371 6.70 31.25 -41.21
N VAL A 372 7.79 30.52 -41.33
CA VAL A 372 8.56 30.30 -42.58
C VAL A 372 7.67 29.84 -43.74
N GLY A 373 6.63 29.03 -43.44
CA GLY A 373 5.66 28.53 -44.42
C GLY A 373 4.71 29.59 -44.94
N SER A 374 4.61 30.77 -44.28
CA SER A 374 3.80 31.92 -44.73
C SER A 374 4.56 32.92 -45.61
N LEU A 375 5.88 32.74 -45.75
CA LEU A 375 6.73 33.60 -46.57
C LEU A 375 6.42 33.37 -48.06
N LYS A 376 6.08 34.43 -48.75
CA LYS A 376 5.91 34.48 -50.21
C LYS A 376 7.15 35.09 -50.85
N LEU A 377 7.89 34.29 -51.62
CA LEU A 377 9.05 34.78 -52.38
C LEU A 377 8.57 35.34 -53.71
N ALA A 378 8.95 36.58 -54.01
CA ALA A 378 8.75 37.15 -55.35
C ALA A 378 9.83 36.65 -56.34
N ASP A 379 9.57 36.79 -57.62
CA ASP A 379 10.53 36.37 -58.64
C ASP A 379 11.85 37.14 -58.47
N PRO A 380 13.01 36.46 -58.60
CA PRO A 380 14.31 37.09 -58.50
C PRO A 380 14.54 38.10 -59.63
N GLU A 381 14.96 39.30 -59.28
CA GLU A 381 15.26 40.37 -60.21
C GLU A 381 16.78 40.59 -60.29
N ILE A 382 17.31 40.75 -61.54
CA ILE A 382 18.70 41.16 -61.73
C ILE A 382 18.78 42.69 -61.58
N VAL A 383 19.60 43.14 -60.65
CA VAL A 383 19.81 44.57 -60.42
C VAL A 383 21.26 44.97 -60.64
N LYS A 384 21.48 46.13 -61.27
CA LYS A 384 22.81 46.69 -61.46
C LYS A 384 23.24 47.41 -60.18
N GLN A 385 24.42 47.04 -59.68
CA GLN A 385 25.02 47.70 -58.51
C GLN A 385 26.38 48.34 -58.85
N PRO A 386 26.89 49.25 -58.03
CA PRO A 386 28.25 49.79 -58.23
C PRO A 386 29.27 48.64 -58.11
N GLY A 387 29.84 48.17 -59.26
CA GLY A 387 30.83 47.12 -59.29
C GLY A 387 30.33 45.79 -59.94
N GLY A 388 29.06 45.71 -60.41
CA GLY A 388 28.56 44.51 -61.09
C GLY A 388 27.04 44.34 -61.12
N TYR A 389 26.61 43.13 -61.37
CA TYR A 389 25.20 42.75 -61.32
C TYR A 389 24.94 41.88 -60.09
N GLY A 390 23.86 42.17 -59.37
CA GLY A 390 23.40 41.42 -58.23
C GLY A 390 22.01 40.82 -58.50
N VAL A 391 21.58 39.88 -57.63
CA VAL A 391 20.22 39.32 -57.63
C VAL A 391 19.48 39.94 -56.45
N ARG A 392 18.32 40.52 -56.71
CA ARG A 392 17.41 41.00 -55.66
C ARG A 392 16.36 39.95 -55.40
N LEU A 393 16.30 39.47 -54.15
CA LEU A 393 15.28 38.62 -53.65
C LEU A 393 14.33 39.43 -52.74
N ARG A 394 13.03 39.30 -52.95
CA ARG A 394 12.00 39.91 -52.12
C ARG A 394 11.12 38.82 -51.53
N ALA A 395 10.90 38.88 -50.22
CA ALA A 395 9.93 38.04 -49.53
C ALA A 395 8.90 38.91 -48.80
N SER A 396 7.67 38.47 -48.76
CA SER A 396 6.58 39.10 -48.04
C SER A 396 5.90 38.08 -47.12
N ALA A 397 5.49 38.50 -45.96
CA ALA A 397 4.70 37.72 -45.03
C ALA A 397 3.76 38.64 -44.22
N GLN A 398 2.70 38.09 -43.71
CA GLN A 398 1.79 38.79 -42.81
C GLN A 398 2.23 38.57 -41.36
N SER A 399 2.37 39.63 -40.58
CA SER A 399 2.58 39.62 -39.12
C SER A 399 1.32 40.08 -38.41
N ILE A 400 1.18 39.65 -37.15
CA ILE A 400 0.10 40.12 -36.26
C ILE A 400 0.74 41.04 -35.21
N HIS A 401 0.14 42.22 -35.02
CA HIS A 401 0.61 43.21 -34.05
C HIS A 401 -0.43 43.34 -32.94
N MET A 402 0.00 43.22 -31.71
CA MET A 402 -0.80 43.36 -30.50
C MET A 402 -0.44 44.69 -29.82
N ILE A 403 -1.44 45.51 -29.57
CA ILE A 403 -1.25 46.83 -28.99
C ILE A 403 -2.12 46.97 -27.75
N ARG A 404 -1.53 47.32 -26.63
CA ARG A 404 -2.27 47.65 -25.40
C ARG A 404 -2.62 49.12 -25.41
N ALA A 405 -3.90 49.43 -25.45
CA ALA A 405 -4.39 50.82 -25.42
C ALA A 405 -5.23 51.04 -24.15
N ASN A 406 -5.11 52.22 -23.57
CA ASN A 406 -5.96 52.64 -22.46
C ASN A 406 -7.28 53.21 -23.03
N ILE A 407 -8.41 52.64 -22.63
CA ILE A 407 -9.72 53.03 -23.10
C ILE A 407 -10.53 53.53 -21.91
N GLU A 408 -11.06 54.74 -22.05
CA GLU A 408 -11.90 55.37 -21.04
C GLU A 408 -13.34 55.39 -21.49
N THR A 409 -14.25 55.09 -20.57
CA THR A 409 -15.70 55.24 -20.79
C THR A 409 -16.29 56.16 -19.76
N GLU A 410 -17.26 56.91 -20.18
CA GLU A 410 -18.03 57.84 -19.34
C GLU A 410 -19.51 57.52 -19.50
N ILE A 411 -20.22 57.39 -18.38
CA ILE A 411 -21.66 57.21 -18.35
C ILE A 411 -22.25 58.34 -17.52
N SER A 412 -23.16 59.11 -18.10
CA SER A 412 -23.80 60.22 -17.46
C SER A 412 -25.34 60.01 -17.40
N PRO A 413 -25.81 59.12 -16.54
CA PRO A 413 -27.24 58.82 -16.41
C PRO A 413 -27.99 60.02 -15.79
N ILE A 414 -29.16 60.30 -16.29
CA ILE A 414 -30.04 61.35 -15.71
C ILE A 414 -30.69 60.79 -14.44
N VAL A 415 -30.37 61.33 -13.28
CA VAL A 415 -30.86 60.85 -11.97
C VAL A 415 -32.10 61.57 -11.48
N GLY A 416 -32.28 62.81 -11.91
CA GLY A 416 -33.41 63.63 -11.49
C GLY A 416 -33.03 65.07 -11.14
N THR A 417 -33.34 65.52 -9.91
CA THR A 417 -32.98 66.86 -9.44
C THR A 417 -31.51 66.95 -9.01
N GLU A 418 -30.95 68.18 -8.96
CA GLU A 418 -29.58 68.43 -8.50
C GLU A 418 -29.30 67.76 -7.12
N GLN A 419 -30.26 67.88 -6.19
CA GLN A 419 -30.15 67.33 -4.84
C GLN A 419 -30.11 65.78 -4.82
N GLN A 420 -30.87 65.14 -5.71
CA GLN A 420 -30.84 63.68 -5.87
C GLN A 420 -29.51 63.19 -6.48
N SER A 421 -28.93 64.00 -7.37
CA SER A 421 -27.63 63.70 -7.95
C SER A 421 -26.49 63.85 -6.91
N GLU A 422 -26.55 64.88 -6.07
CA GLU A 422 -25.63 65.06 -4.96
C GLU A 422 -25.69 63.90 -3.92
N ASP A 423 -26.92 63.47 -3.58
CA ASP A 423 -27.11 62.37 -2.66
C ASP A 423 -26.55 61.03 -3.22
N LEU A 424 -26.75 60.79 -4.52
CA LEU A 424 -26.16 59.64 -5.20
C LEU A 424 -24.63 59.67 -5.23
N VAL A 425 -24.03 60.82 -5.55
CA VAL A 425 -22.57 61.01 -5.53
C VAL A 425 -22.03 60.75 -4.13
N ARG A 426 -22.69 61.28 -3.10
CA ARG A 426 -22.28 61.05 -1.70
C ARG A 426 -22.38 59.60 -1.29
N TYR A 427 -23.42 58.90 -1.72
CA TYR A 427 -23.59 57.47 -1.50
C TYR A 427 -22.47 56.65 -2.15
N MET A 428 -22.15 56.95 -3.41
CA MET A 428 -21.07 56.29 -4.15
C MET A 428 -19.70 56.52 -3.53
N LEU A 429 -19.41 57.77 -3.09
CA LEU A 429 -18.15 58.09 -2.44
C LEU A 429 -17.97 57.36 -1.11
N ASN A 430 -19.05 57.24 -0.32
CA ASN A 430 -19.01 56.49 0.94
C ASN A 430 -18.77 55.00 0.69
N GLU A 431 -19.46 54.38 -0.28
CA GLU A 431 -19.23 52.96 -0.64
C GLU A 431 -17.81 52.74 -1.18
N PHE A 432 -17.26 53.69 -1.94
CA PHE A 432 -15.90 53.59 -2.45
C PHE A 432 -14.83 53.71 -1.34
N GLU A 433 -15.09 54.53 -0.29
CA GLU A 433 -14.20 54.63 0.87
C GLU A 433 -14.20 53.39 1.75
N GLU A 434 -15.35 52.69 1.89
CA GLU A 434 -15.46 51.47 2.67
C GLU A 434 -14.84 50.25 1.98
N ASP A 435 -15.17 50.00 0.71
CA ASP A 435 -14.65 48.90 -0.10
C ASP A 435 -14.65 49.26 -1.60
N PRO A 436 -13.49 49.61 -2.19
CA PRO A 436 -13.38 49.98 -3.60
C PRO A 436 -13.84 48.91 -4.58
N GLN A 437 -13.82 47.63 -4.19
CA GLN A 437 -14.27 46.54 -5.06
C GLN A 437 -15.78 46.35 -5.01
N LYS A 438 -16.41 46.60 -3.88
CA LYS A 438 -17.84 46.40 -3.66
C LYS A 438 -18.70 47.36 -4.50
N ILE A 439 -18.17 48.55 -4.84
CA ILE A 439 -18.87 49.55 -5.68
C ILE A 439 -19.25 48.96 -7.05
N TRP A 440 -18.47 48.05 -7.60
CA TRP A 440 -18.74 47.43 -8.90
C TRP A 440 -20.01 46.55 -8.89
N SER A 441 -20.40 46.01 -7.73
CA SER A 441 -21.63 45.25 -7.53
C SER A 441 -22.83 46.11 -7.13
N SER A 442 -22.65 47.42 -6.90
CA SER A 442 -23.75 48.34 -6.55
C SER A 442 -24.76 48.40 -7.68
N ASN A 443 -26.05 48.24 -7.35
CA ASN A 443 -27.12 48.28 -8.32
C ASN A 443 -27.51 49.76 -8.64
N MET A 444 -27.31 50.15 -9.87
CA MET A 444 -27.65 51.46 -10.39
C MET A 444 -28.57 51.28 -11.60
N PHE A 445 -29.78 51.83 -11.51
CA PHE A 445 -30.77 51.79 -12.61
C PHE A 445 -31.17 50.37 -13.07
N GLY A 446 -31.13 49.38 -12.15
CA GLY A 446 -31.52 48.03 -12.45
C GLY A 446 -30.36 47.14 -12.98
N LYS A 447 -29.15 47.67 -13.09
CA LYS A 447 -27.93 46.98 -13.48
C LYS A 447 -26.83 47.27 -12.46
N SER A 448 -25.81 46.38 -12.35
CA SER A 448 -24.64 46.69 -11.57
C SER A 448 -23.79 47.77 -12.24
N LEU A 449 -23.04 48.54 -11.48
CA LEU A 449 -22.11 49.54 -12.02
C LEU A 449 -21.11 48.90 -13.01
N TYR A 450 -20.67 47.68 -12.69
CA TYR A 450 -19.80 46.89 -13.57
C TYR A 450 -20.46 46.65 -14.95
N GLU A 451 -21.74 46.20 -14.97
CA GLU A 451 -22.46 45.94 -16.21
C GLU A 451 -22.63 47.23 -17.04
N LEU A 452 -22.97 48.32 -16.40
CA LEU A 452 -23.12 49.61 -17.09
C LEU A 452 -21.81 50.11 -17.71
N MET A 453 -20.72 50.05 -16.94
CA MET A 453 -19.40 50.45 -17.44
C MET A 453 -18.89 49.51 -18.54
N ASN A 454 -19.12 48.21 -18.39
CA ASN A 454 -18.73 47.21 -19.38
C ASN A 454 -19.48 47.40 -20.71
N GLU A 455 -20.79 47.67 -20.65
CA GLU A 455 -21.57 48.03 -21.85
C GLU A 455 -21.01 49.28 -22.54
N GLY A 456 -20.65 50.30 -21.77
CA GLY A 456 -20.06 51.53 -22.30
C GLY A 456 -18.70 51.28 -22.99
N LEU A 457 -17.85 50.50 -22.40
CA LEU A 457 -16.56 50.06 -22.98
C LEU A 457 -16.76 49.23 -24.25
N HIS A 458 -17.64 48.24 -24.19
CA HIS A 458 -17.97 47.37 -25.33
C HIS A 458 -18.49 48.18 -26.51
N SER A 459 -19.42 49.12 -26.25
CA SER A 459 -19.96 50.00 -27.29
C SER A 459 -18.86 50.83 -27.97
N LYS A 460 -17.90 51.37 -27.22
CA LYS A 460 -16.77 52.11 -27.81
C LYS A 460 -15.85 51.23 -28.63
N LEU A 461 -15.58 50.01 -28.18
CA LEU A 461 -14.71 49.07 -28.87
C LEU A 461 -15.32 48.52 -30.15
N GLU A 462 -16.62 48.18 -30.12
CA GLU A 462 -17.33 47.68 -31.30
C GLU A 462 -17.57 48.75 -32.38
N HIS A 463 -17.67 50.03 -31.99
CA HIS A 463 -17.92 51.11 -32.88
C HIS A 463 -16.66 51.73 -33.51
N MET A 464 -15.48 51.11 -33.43
CA MET A 464 -14.32 51.54 -34.19
C MET A 464 -14.60 51.39 -35.68
N PRO A 465 -14.65 52.51 -36.46
CA PRO A 465 -15.01 52.43 -37.86
C PRO A 465 -14.05 51.56 -38.65
N GLU A 466 -14.58 50.77 -39.61
CA GLU A 466 -13.76 49.90 -40.44
C GLU A 466 -12.66 50.72 -41.19
N ALA A 467 -12.99 51.91 -41.63
CA ALA A 467 -12.01 52.81 -42.23
C ALA A 467 -10.84 53.20 -41.30
N SER A 468 -11.09 53.30 -40.00
CA SER A 468 -10.03 53.56 -39.01
C SER A 468 -9.14 52.32 -38.77
N ARG A 469 -9.72 51.12 -38.76
CA ARG A 469 -8.97 49.86 -38.65
C ARG A 469 -8.05 49.66 -39.86
N ILE A 470 -8.55 49.93 -41.08
CA ILE A 470 -7.75 49.84 -42.32
C ILE A 470 -6.61 50.88 -42.30
N LYS A 471 -6.89 52.11 -41.93
CA LYS A 471 -5.84 53.15 -41.86
C LYS A 471 -4.76 52.85 -40.83
N LEU A 472 -5.12 52.24 -39.68
CA LEU A 472 -4.13 51.79 -38.69
C LEU A 472 -3.22 50.71 -39.27
N SER A 473 -3.81 49.69 -39.94
CA SER A 473 -3.05 48.65 -40.61
C SER A 473 -2.11 49.17 -41.67
N GLU A 474 -2.60 50.04 -42.61
CA GLU A 474 -1.79 50.66 -43.63
C GLU A 474 -0.65 51.55 -43.07
N THR A 475 -0.92 52.22 -41.94
CA THR A 475 0.09 53.03 -41.28
C THR A 475 1.18 52.20 -40.66
N LEU A 476 0.81 51.07 -39.99
CA LEU A 476 1.77 50.07 -39.44
C LEU A 476 2.62 49.46 -40.55
N GLU A 477 1.99 49.02 -41.65
CA GLU A 477 2.69 48.47 -42.83
C GLU A 477 3.71 49.45 -43.37
N ARG A 478 3.36 50.74 -43.48
CA ARG A 478 4.27 51.79 -43.96
C ARG A 478 5.43 52.02 -43.00
N ILE A 479 5.15 52.09 -41.69
CA ILE A 479 6.20 52.26 -40.68
C ILE A 479 7.21 51.12 -40.74
N ILE A 480 6.73 49.87 -40.87
CA ILE A 480 7.58 48.69 -40.87
C ILE A 480 8.37 48.55 -42.17
N ASN A 481 7.74 48.80 -43.34
CA ASN A 481 8.37 48.56 -44.65
C ASN A 481 9.28 49.71 -45.11
N GLU A 482 8.93 50.98 -44.78
CA GLU A 482 9.66 52.17 -45.25
C GLU A 482 10.60 52.79 -44.21
N GLY A 483 10.46 52.36 -42.94
CA GLY A 483 11.19 52.91 -41.81
C GLY A 483 10.62 54.27 -41.33
N SER A 484 10.76 54.52 -40.02
CA SER A 484 10.24 55.77 -39.41
C SER A 484 11.17 56.92 -39.59
N GLY A 485 11.30 57.43 -40.82
CA GLY A 485 12.13 58.63 -41.14
C GLY A 485 11.42 59.99 -40.99
N GLY A 486 10.18 60.03 -40.48
CA GLY A 486 9.39 61.25 -40.40
C GLY A 486 8.31 61.27 -39.35
N LEU A 487 7.72 62.48 -39.16
CA LEU A 487 6.58 62.69 -38.26
C LEU A 487 5.37 61.86 -38.77
N ILE A 488 4.89 60.85 -37.96
CA ILE A 488 3.74 60.06 -38.30
C ILE A 488 2.50 60.81 -37.82
N CYS A 489 1.70 61.30 -38.77
CA CYS A 489 0.41 61.89 -38.49
C CYS A 489 -0.69 60.92 -38.98
N ILE A 490 -1.42 60.31 -38.05
CA ILE A 490 -2.61 59.48 -38.36
C ILE A 490 -3.81 60.45 -38.29
N ILE A 491 -4.37 60.78 -39.42
CA ILE A 491 -5.65 61.53 -39.51
C ILE A 491 -6.72 60.44 -39.66
N LEU A 492 -7.45 60.20 -38.59
CA LEU A 492 -8.60 59.26 -38.53
C LEU A 492 -9.85 59.92 -39.15
#